data_d561431f8b71e55dcf561b9e586e3df3
#
_entry.id   d561431f8b71e55dcf561b9e586e3df3
#
_cell.length_a   1.000
_cell.length_b   1.000
_cell.length_c   1.000
_cell.angle_alpha   90.00
_cell.angle_beta   90.00
_cell.angle_gamma   90.00
#
_symmetry.space_group_name_H-M   'P 1'
#
loop_
_entity.id
_entity.type
_entity.pdbx_description
1 polymer ?
#
loop_
_entity_poly.entity_id
_entity_poly.type
_entity_poly.pdbx_seq_one_letter_code
_entity_poly.pdbx_strand_id
1 'polypeptide(L)'
;MRFRLLFPAALLFFAGGLTYSSCGSIAGAASNLNLFSPEYDLELGQQVAAEIASKPQEYPLLPERGNEEVYGYIRGLTDQLLNTGKVEYRDLFAWQVKIIDDDETLNAFATPGGFIYVYTGLIKYLDTEDALLGVMGHEIAHAARRHSTKQLTKAYGAQILLAVVTGRSEPGMIEQIALGLTTLKFGREAESEADAYSVRYLCPTRYHADGAAEFFKKIQQAGGARQPEFLSTHPNPGNRVQDITALSNELNCGGNDGDTARYQRIKGLL
;
A
#
# COMPACT_ATOMS: atom_id res chain seq x y z
N MET A 1 -50.00 69.96 -31.66
CA MET A 1 -48.59 69.78 -32.02
C MET A 1 -47.99 68.78 -31.02
N ARG A 2 -47.82 67.51 -31.44
CA ARG A 2 -47.26 66.43 -30.63
C ARG A 2 -45.88 66.10 -31.13
N PHE A 3 -44.84 66.40 -30.32
CA PHE A 3 -43.45 66.01 -30.58
C PHE A 3 -43.27 64.58 -30.10
N ARG A 4 -42.92 63.68 -30.99
CA ARG A 4 -42.42 62.33 -30.66
C ARG A 4 -40.91 62.37 -30.62
N LEU A 5 -40.37 62.10 -29.46
CA LEU A 5 -38.93 61.81 -29.27
C LEU A 5 -38.67 60.32 -29.52
N LEU A 6 -37.85 60.00 -30.53
CA LEU A 6 -37.30 58.68 -30.82
C LEU A 6 -36.01 58.50 -30.02
N PHE A 7 -35.98 57.54 -29.13
CA PHE A 7 -34.73 57.07 -28.53
C PHE A 7 -34.21 55.85 -29.29
N PRO A 8 -32.93 55.78 -29.66
CA PRO A 8 -32.34 54.57 -30.23
C PRO A 8 -31.95 53.60 -29.13
N ALA A 9 -32.41 52.36 -29.23
CA ALA A 9 -32.03 51.24 -28.35
C ALA A 9 -30.60 50.78 -28.75
N ALA A 10 -29.65 50.98 -27.86
CA ALA A 10 -28.32 50.38 -27.98
C ALA A 10 -28.37 48.94 -27.42
N LEU A 11 -28.23 47.95 -28.32
CA LEU A 11 -28.01 46.54 -27.94
C LEU A 11 -26.54 46.37 -27.49
N LEU A 12 -26.37 46.19 -26.17
CA LEU A 12 -25.10 45.69 -25.59
C LEU A 12 -25.08 44.17 -25.67
N PHE A 13 -24.28 43.63 -26.60
CA PHE A 13 -23.93 42.20 -26.55
C PHE A 13 -22.95 41.95 -25.42
N PHE A 14 -23.42 41.34 -24.33
CA PHE A 14 -22.57 40.73 -23.34
C PHE A 14 -22.11 39.37 -23.85
N ALA A 15 -20.87 39.32 -24.34
CA ALA A 15 -20.19 38.05 -24.59
C ALA A 15 -19.82 37.44 -23.26
N GLY A 16 -20.71 36.59 -22.74
CA GLY A 16 -20.45 35.77 -21.58
C GLY A 16 -19.43 34.68 -21.93
N GLY A 17 -18.18 34.91 -21.57
CA GLY A 17 -17.15 33.88 -21.60
C GLY A 17 -17.52 32.78 -20.59
N LEU A 18 -18.01 31.64 -21.09
CA LEU A 18 -18.12 30.41 -20.32
C LEU A 18 -16.72 29.92 -20.02
N THR A 19 -16.22 30.26 -18.84
CA THR A 19 -15.04 29.58 -18.27
C THR A 19 -15.45 28.15 -17.94
N TYR A 20 -14.99 27.21 -18.74
CA TYR A 20 -14.99 25.80 -18.39
C TYR A 20 -14.10 25.61 -17.17
N SER A 21 -14.68 25.73 -15.98
CA SER A 21 -14.01 25.35 -14.73
C SER A 21 -13.88 23.82 -14.75
N SER A 22 -12.65 23.35 -14.72
CA SER A 22 -12.31 21.93 -14.87
C SER A 22 -12.97 21.09 -13.76
N CYS A 23 -13.86 20.18 -14.13
CA CYS A 23 -14.45 19.15 -13.27
C CYS A 23 -13.42 18.15 -12.69
N GLY A 24 -12.13 18.30 -13.02
CA GLY A 24 -11.07 17.40 -12.56
C GLY A 24 -10.71 17.52 -11.07
N SER A 25 -10.92 18.70 -10.47
CA SER A 25 -10.49 18.95 -9.09
C SER A 25 -11.42 18.36 -8.01
N ILE A 26 -12.69 18.15 -8.29
CA ILE A 26 -13.67 17.64 -7.32
C ILE A 26 -13.58 16.11 -7.23
N ALA A 27 -13.36 15.43 -8.34
CA ALA A 27 -13.19 13.97 -8.38
C ALA A 27 -11.91 13.52 -7.66
N GLY A 28 -10.79 14.26 -7.82
CA GLY A 28 -9.54 13.98 -7.12
C GLY A 28 -9.60 14.24 -5.61
N ALA A 29 -10.37 15.24 -5.16
CA ALA A 29 -10.56 15.49 -3.74
C ALA A 29 -11.40 14.39 -3.05
N ALA A 30 -12.40 13.85 -3.75
CA ALA A 30 -13.23 12.76 -3.22
C ALA A 30 -12.48 11.41 -3.16
N SER A 31 -11.50 11.18 -4.07
CA SER A 31 -10.71 9.94 -4.08
C SER A 31 -9.74 9.83 -2.90
N ASN A 32 -9.33 10.95 -2.31
CA ASN A 32 -8.37 11.03 -1.21
C ASN A 32 -9.02 11.20 0.18
N LEU A 33 -10.35 11.22 0.25
CA LEU A 33 -11.04 11.36 1.53
C LEU A 33 -10.78 10.13 2.40
N ASN A 34 -10.24 10.37 3.59
CA ASN A 34 -10.13 9.39 4.65
C ASN A 34 -10.84 9.92 5.91
N LEU A 35 -11.89 9.26 6.33
CA LEU A 35 -12.69 9.65 7.51
C LEU A 35 -12.03 9.21 8.83
N PHE A 36 -11.04 8.34 8.78
CA PHE A 36 -10.33 7.84 9.94
C PHE A 36 -9.13 8.72 10.27
N SER A 37 -8.83 8.90 11.56
CA SER A 37 -7.57 9.52 12.00
C SER A 37 -6.42 8.51 11.94
N PRO A 38 -5.15 8.95 11.93
CA PRO A 38 -4.02 8.03 11.98
C PRO A 38 -3.97 7.21 13.29
N GLU A 39 -4.37 7.78 14.41
CA GLU A 39 -4.47 7.08 15.70
C GLU A 39 -5.49 5.95 15.61
N TYR A 40 -6.59 6.20 14.90
CA TYR A 40 -7.61 5.19 14.67
C TYR A 40 -7.09 4.06 13.76
N ASP A 41 -6.27 4.35 12.76
CA ASP A 41 -5.62 3.30 11.96
C ASP A 41 -4.80 2.36 12.85
N LEU A 42 -4.09 2.90 13.85
CA LEU A 42 -3.35 2.07 14.81
C LEU A 42 -4.28 1.18 15.65
N GLU A 43 -5.37 1.73 16.20
CA GLU A 43 -6.34 0.96 16.98
C GLU A 43 -7.01 -0.14 16.14
N LEU A 44 -7.44 0.20 14.93
CA LEU A 44 -8.03 -0.78 14.01
C LEU A 44 -7.02 -1.87 13.64
N GLY A 45 -5.78 -1.49 13.37
CA GLY A 45 -4.72 -2.43 13.06
C GLY A 45 -4.43 -3.41 14.20
N GLN A 46 -4.44 -2.94 15.45
CA GLN A 46 -4.30 -3.79 16.63
C GLN A 46 -5.43 -4.82 16.74
N GLN A 47 -6.67 -4.40 16.49
CA GLN A 47 -7.82 -5.28 16.51
C GLN A 47 -7.75 -6.33 15.39
N VAL A 48 -7.38 -5.90 14.17
CA VAL A 48 -7.19 -6.79 13.03
C VAL A 48 -6.04 -7.77 13.27
N ALA A 49 -4.92 -7.31 13.84
CA ALA A 49 -3.80 -8.18 14.18
C ALA A 49 -4.17 -9.25 15.22
N ALA A 50 -4.99 -8.89 16.22
CA ALA A 50 -5.51 -9.83 17.19
C ALA A 50 -6.45 -10.86 16.53
N GLU A 51 -7.31 -10.42 15.60
CA GLU A 51 -8.19 -11.30 14.85
C GLU A 51 -7.41 -12.29 13.98
N ILE A 52 -6.40 -11.84 13.24
CA ILE A 52 -5.51 -12.69 12.45
C ILE A 52 -4.83 -13.74 13.36
N ALA A 53 -4.29 -13.31 14.50
CA ALA A 53 -3.64 -14.21 15.45
C ALA A 53 -4.59 -15.25 16.07
N SER A 54 -5.88 -14.94 16.12
CA SER A 54 -6.90 -15.87 16.64
C SER A 54 -7.27 -16.99 15.65
N LYS A 55 -6.82 -16.89 14.40
CA LYS A 55 -7.16 -17.81 13.29
C LYS A 55 -5.93 -18.57 12.76
N PRO A 56 -5.25 -19.39 13.57
CA PRO A 56 -4.00 -20.04 13.16
C PRO A 56 -4.17 -21.06 12.03
N GLN A 57 -5.39 -21.51 11.74
CA GLN A 57 -5.68 -22.39 10.61
C GLN A 57 -5.70 -21.64 9.28
N GLU A 58 -6.06 -20.36 9.32
CA GLU A 58 -6.14 -19.48 8.13
C GLU A 58 -4.84 -18.67 7.96
N TYR A 59 -4.27 -18.24 9.09
CA TYR A 59 -3.02 -17.48 9.14
C TYR A 59 -2.03 -18.18 10.10
N PRO A 60 -1.34 -19.24 9.66
CA PRO A 60 -0.36 -19.93 10.49
C PRO A 60 0.87 -19.04 10.70
N LEU A 61 0.88 -18.24 11.77
CA LEU A 61 2.02 -17.38 12.08
C LEU A 61 3.23 -18.23 12.48
N LEU A 62 4.37 -17.99 11.80
CA LEU A 62 5.64 -18.60 12.17
C LEU A 62 5.99 -18.20 13.62
N PRO A 63 6.21 -19.15 14.54
CA PRO A 63 6.59 -18.80 15.89
C PRO A 63 7.90 -18.02 15.96
N GLU A 64 7.96 -16.91 16.72
CA GLU A 64 9.21 -16.15 16.88
C GLU A 64 10.29 -16.99 17.59
N ARG A 65 9.85 -17.78 18.60
CA ARG A 65 10.74 -18.67 19.34
C ARG A 65 11.22 -19.80 18.43
N GLY A 66 12.51 -19.86 18.22
CA GLY A 66 13.17 -20.81 17.32
C GLY A 66 13.41 -20.23 15.91
N ASN A 67 12.84 -19.06 15.59
CA ASN A 67 13.01 -18.37 14.32
C ASN A 67 13.52 -16.93 14.52
N GLU A 68 14.23 -16.68 15.62
CA GLU A 68 14.70 -15.34 16.02
C GLU A 68 15.61 -14.72 14.94
N GLU A 69 16.42 -15.54 14.28
CA GLU A 69 17.31 -15.07 13.22
C GLU A 69 16.53 -14.59 12.00
N VAL A 70 15.52 -15.34 11.57
CA VAL A 70 14.65 -14.96 10.46
C VAL A 70 13.91 -13.67 10.77
N TYR A 71 13.24 -13.59 11.93
CA TYR A 71 12.55 -12.39 12.36
C TYR A 71 13.47 -11.19 12.50
N GLY A 72 14.65 -11.38 13.12
CA GLY A 72 15.66 -10.33 13.27
C GLY A 72 16.13 -9.80 11.91
N TYR A 73 16.28 -10.69 10.94
CA TYR A 73 16.66 -10.30 9.60
C TYR A 73 15.56 -9.49 8.88
N ILE A 74 14.33 -10.00 8.82
CA ILE A 74 13.22 -9.33 8.12
C ILE A 74 12.88 -7.97 8.79
N ARG A 75 12.87 -7.93 10.12
CA ARG A 75 12.69 -6.68 10.88
C ARG A 75 13.83 -5.69 10.62
N GLY A 76 15.07 -6.18 10.58
CA GLY A 76 16.23 -5.34 10.26
C GLY A 76 16.15 -4.72 8.86
N LEU A 77 15.62 -5.44 7.87
CA LEU A 77 15.33 -4.89 6.55
C LEU A 77 14.23 -3.83 6.60
N THR A 78 13.15 -4.10 7.34
CA THR A 78 12.05 -3.14 7.55
C THR A 78 12.56 -1.85 8.20
N ASP A 79 13.36 -1.97 9.26
CA ASP A 79 13.92 -0.84 9.99
C ASP A 79 14.81 0.06 9.11
N GLN A 80 15.51 -0.52 8.14
CA GLN A 80 16.29 0.28 7.18
C GLN A 80 15.39 1.22 6.37
N LEU A 81 14.21 0.76 5.93
CA LEU A 81 13.24 1.62 5.22
C LEU A 81 12.64 2.67 6.16
N LEU A 82 12.22 2.27 7.35
CA LEU A 82 11.62 3.16 8.34
C LEU A 82 12.58 4.27 8.78
N ASN A 83 13.88 3.99 8.86
CA ASN A 83 14.90 4.93 9.30
C ASN A 83 15.38 5.89 8.20
N THR A 84 14.84 5.80 6.99
CA THR A 84 15.16 6.75 5.90
C THR A 84 14.60 8.15 6.13
N GLY A 85 13.68 8.33 7.08
CA GLY A 85 12.96 9.57 7.32
C GLY A 85 11.94 9.93 6.24
N LYS A 86 11.60 8.98 5.36
CA LYS A 86 10.65 9.17 4.26
C LYS A 86 9.28 8.54 4.53
N VAL A 87 9.20 7.66 5.54
CA VAL A 87 7.96 6.93 5.86
C VAL A 87 7.12 7.77 6.79
N GLU A 88 5.91 8.11 6.36
CA GLU A 88 4.94 8.84 7.16
C GLU A 88 4.46 7.98 8.35
N TYR A 89 4.09 8.64 9.43
CA TYR A 89 3.64 8.01 10.68
C TYR A 89 4.66 7.05 11.30
N ARG A 90 5.97 7.26 11.02
CA ARG A 90 7.07 6.43 11.54
C ARG A 90 6.99 6.23 13.05
N ASP A 91 6.67 7.28 13.80
CA ASP A 91 6.67 7.29 15.26
C ASP A 91 5.28 7.00 15.87
N LEU A 92 4.24 6.94 15.03
CA LEU A 92 2.87 6.69 15.50
C LEU A 92 2.45 5.24 15.27
N PHE A 93 2.77 4.66 14.11
CA PHE A 93 2.34 3.32 13.74
C PHE A 93 3.22 2.24 14.39
N ALA A 94 2.67 1.05 14.54
CA ALA A 94 3.33 -0.04 15.26
C ALA A 94 4.53 -0.63 14.51
N TRP A 95 4.51 -0.63 13.18
CA TRP A 95 5.52 -1.20 12.29
C TRP A 95 5.97 -2.60 12.71
N GLN A 96 4.99 -3.45 12.98
CA GLN A 96 5.22 -4.84 13.38
C GLN A 96 5.25 -5.75 12.18
N VAL A 97 6.28 -6.58 12.09
CA VAL A 97 6.38 -7.62 11.05
C VAL A 97 6.05 -8.98 11.66
N LYS A 98 5.15 -9.70 11.01
CA LYS A 98 4.81 -11.10 11.25
C LYS A 98 5.06 -11.91 9.99
N ILE A 99 5.47 -13.16 10.16
CA ILE A 99 5.69 -14.09 9.06
C ILE A 99 4.59 -15.15 9.11
N ILE A 100 3.96 -15.41 7.97
CA ILE A 100 2.97 -16.47 7.81
C ILE A 100 3.69 -17.68 7.23
N ASP A 101 3.60 -18.81 7.92
CA ASP A 101 4.25 -20.07 7.55
C ASP A 101 3.41 -20.81 6.50
N ASP A 102 3.47 -20.32 5.27
CA ASP A 102 2.81 -20.91 4.12
C ASP A 102 3.71 -20.72 2.88
N ASP A 103 4.37 -21.80 2.50
CA ASP A 103 5.31 -21.84 1.37
C ASP A 103 4.62 -21.78 0.00
N GLU A 104 3.34 -22.09 -0.02
CA GLU A 104 2.59 -22.15 -1.27
C GLU A 104 2.06 -20.78 -1.69
N THR A 105 1.92 -19.86 -0.75
CA THR A 105 1.35 -18.54 -1.00
C THR A 105 2.45 -17.50 -1.25
N LEU A 106 2.42 -16.90 -2.45
CA LEU A 106 3.31 -15.80 -2.83
C LEU A 106 2.60 -14.48 -2.54
N ASN A 107 2.63 -14.04 -1.27
CA ASN A 107 1.94 -12.83 -0.84
C ASN A 107 2.67 -12.10 0.30
N ALA A 108 2.37 -10.81 0.40
CA ALA A 108 2.58 -9.96 1.57
C ALA A 108 1.41 -8.99 1.64
N PHE A 109 1.09 -8.48 2.82
CA PHE A 109 0.09 -7.43 2.97
C PHE A 109 0.35 -6.59 4.22
N ALA A 110 -0.12 -5.35 4.20
CA ALA A 110 -0.12 -4.47 5.35
C ALA A 110 -1.55 -4.13 5.77
N THR A 111 -1.80 -4.13 7.07
CA THR A 111 -3.03 -3.63 7.65
C THR A 111 -2.85 -2.21 8.19
N PRO A 112 -3.92 -1.46 8.49
CA PRO A 112 -3.80 -0.13 9.08
C PRO A 112 -2.87 -0.12 10.29
N GLY A 113 -2.21 1.01 10.55
CA GLY A 113 -1.35 1.14 11.72
C GLY A 113 0.02 0.42 11.62
N GLY A 114 0.39 -0.09 10.41
CA GLY A 114 1.73 -0.61 10.16
C GLY A 114 1.97 -2.05 10.61
N PHE A 115 0.96 -2.91 10.61
CA PHE A 115 1.14 -4.36 10.81
C PHE A 115 1.35 -5.02 9.45
N ILE A 116 2.53 -5.57 9.25
CA ILE A 116 3.01 -6.13 7.97
C ILE A 116 3.11 -7.65 8.11
N TYR A 117 2.56 -8.34 7.12
CA TYR A 117 2.58 -9.80 7.05
C TYR A 117 3.29 -10.23 5.78
N VAL A 118 4.25 -11.15 5.91
CA VAL A 118 5.03 -11.68 4.78
C VAL A 118 4.95 -13.20 4.83
N TYR A 119 4.59 -13.82 3.71
CA TYR A 119 4.51 -15.28 3.61
C TYR A 119 5.89 -15.89 3.36
N THR A 120 6.14 -17.07 3.96
CA THR A 120 7.38 -17.81 3.71
C THR A 120 7.56 -18.14 2.24
N GLY A 121 6.47 -18.44 1.54
CA GLY A 121 6.49 -18.68 0.09
C GLY A 121 7.03 -17.49 -0.69
N LEU A 122 6.65 -16.25 -0.36
CA LEU A 122 7.20 -15.06 -1.01
C LEU A 122 8.69 -14.89 -0.70
N ILE A 123 9.10 -15.05 0.56
CA ILE A 123 10.51 -14.95 0.97
C ILE A 123 11.35 -15.98 0.20
N LYS A 124 10.89 -17.23 0.11
CA LYS A 124 11.56 -18.30 -0.63
C LYS A 124 11.59 -18.07 -2.15
N TYR A 125 10.52 -17.46 -2.68
CA TYR A 125 10.39 -17.23 -4.13
C TYR A 125 11.35 -16.15 -4.64
N LEU A 126 11.53 -15.05 -3.91
CA LEU A 126 12.39 -13.95 -4.33
C LEU A 126 13.88 -14.35 -4.31
N ASP A 127 14.68 -13.77 -5.22
CA ASP A 127 16.07 -14.14 -5.38
C ASP A 127 17.02 -13.23 -4.59
N THR A 128 16.63 -11.96 -4.38
CA THR A 128 17.48 -10.92 -3.80
C THR A 128 16.82 -10.21 -2.62
N GLU A 129 17.65 -9.63 -1.72
CA GLU A 129 17.19 -8.73 -0.67
C GLU A 129 16.44 -7.52 -1.26
N ASP A 130 16.92 -7.00 -2.39
CA ASP A 130 16.36 -5.84 -3.06
C ASP A 130 14.92 -6.09 -3.50
N ALA A 131 14.66 -7.27 -4.08
CA ALA A 131 13.32 -7.67 -4.48
C ALA A 131 12.38 -7.79 -3.27
N LEU A 132 12.84 -8.40 -2.17
CA LEU A 132 12.07 -8.49 -0.93
C LEU A 132 11.79 -7.10 -0.35
N LEU A 133 12.82 -6.26 -0.25
CA LEU A 133 12.68 -4.88 0.23
C LEU A 133 11.77 -4.04 -0.66
N GLY A 134 11.81 -4.25 -1.98
CA GLY A 134 10.91 -3.62 -2.92
C GLY A 134 9.44 -3.93 -2.63
N VAL A 135 9.11 -5.21 -2.41
CA VAL A 135 7.75 -5.62 -2.02
C VAL A 135 7.40 -5.11 -0.63
N MET A 136 8.29 -5.22 0.36
CA MET A 136 8.04 -4.70 1.71
C MET A 136 7.87 -3.18 1.72
N GLY A 137 8.64 -2.45 0.91
CA GLY A 137 8.50 -1.00 0.73
C GLY A 137 7.14 -0.62 0.14
N HIS A 138 6.62 -1.44 -0.77
CA HIS A 138 5.27 -1.29 -1.31
C HIS A 138 4.20 -1.49 -0.22
N GLU A 139 4.33 -2.52 0.63
CA GLU A 139 3.41 -2.74 1.75
C GLU A 139 3.49 -1.63 2.81
N ILE A 140 4.70 -1.18 3.14
CA ILE A 140 4.92 -0.02 4.00
C ILE A 140 4.23 1.22 3.42
N ALA A 141 4.31 1.42 2.10
CA ALA A 141 3.64 2.53 1.44
C ALA A 141 2.12 2.42 1.54
N HIS A 142 1.52 1.22 1.38
CA HIS A 142 0.08 1.05 1.59
C HIS A 142 -0.35 1.47 3.00
N ALA A 143 0.39 1.09 4.03
CA ALA A 143 0.12 1.50 5.41
C ALA A 143 0.35 3.00 5.63
N ALA A 144 1.52 3.54 5.24
CA ALA A 144 1.89 4.93 5.43
C ALA A 144 0.98 5.89 4.64
N ARG A 145 0.58 5.51 3.42
CA ARG A 145 -0.38 6.27 2.60
C ARG A 145 -1.84 6.02 2.99
N ARG A 146 -2.08 5.12 3.97
CA ARG A 146 -3.37 4.82 4.56
C ARG A 146 -4.40 4.33 3.54
N HIS A 147 -3.95 3.52 2.58
CA HIS A 147 -4.78 3.08 1.45
C HIS A 147 -5.97 2.22 1.92
N SER A 148 -5.76 1.37 2.94
CA SER A 148 -6.80 0.50 3.49
C SER A 148 -7.96 1.30 4.09
N THR A 149 -7.70 2.29 4.94
CA THR A 149 -8.76 3.11 5.56
C THR A 149 -9.39 4.09 4.59
N LYS A 150 -8.66 4.59 3.60
CA LYS A 150 -9.24 5.31 2.45
C LYS A 150 -10.23 4.42 1.70
N GLN A 151 -9.88 3.17 1.46
CA GLN A 151 -10.75 2.20 0.80
C GLN A 151 -11.99 1.85 1.65
N LEU A 152 -11.80 1.64 2.96
CA LEU A 152 -12.91 1.46 3.89
C LEU A 152 -13.86 2.67 3.90
N THR A 153 -13.31 3.89 3.86
CA THR A 153 -14.10 5.12 3.73
C THR A 153 -14.95 5.11 2.45
N LYS A 154 -14.38 4.69 1.33
CA LYS A 154 -15.10 4.59 0.05
C LYS A 154 -16.19 3.52 0.08
N ALA A 155 -15.89 2.36 0.68
CA ALA A 155 -16.80 1.21 0.69
C ALA A 155 -18.00 1.40 1.64
N TYR A 156 -17.76 1.95 2.82
CA TYR A 156 -18.73 1.94 3.92
C TYR A 156 -19.17 3.36 4.37
N GLY A 157 -18.47 4.42 3.90
CA GLY A 157 -18.81 5.81 4.24
C GLY A 157 -18.84 6.08 5.74
N ALA A 158 -19.77 6.94 6.15
CA ALA A 158 -19.90 7.34 7.56
C ALA A 158 -20.47 6.24 8.48
N GLN A 159 -21.06 5.18 7.93
CA GLN A 159 -21.68 4.13 8.75
C GLN A 159 -20.67 3.35 9.57
N ILE A 160 -19.55 2.95 8.93
CA ILE A 160 -18.50 2.22 9.62
C ILE A 160 -17.78 3.11 10.64
N LEU A 161 -17.55 4.38 10.29
CA LEU A 161 -16.94 5.34 11.19
C LEU A 161 -17.78 5.49 12.49
N LEU A 162 -19.08 5.62 12.36
CA LEU A 162 -19.96 5.77 13.52
C LEU A 162 -19.96 4.50 14.40
N ALA A 163 -20.04 3.32 13.82
CA ALA A 163 -20.06 2.06 14.55
C ALA A 163 -18.75 1.85 15.34
N VAL A 164 -17.63 2.16 14.71
CA VAL A 164 -16.30 1.96 15.29
C VAL A 164 -15.98 3.04 16.35
N VAL A 165 -16.20 4.32 16.05
CA VAL A 165 -15.95 5.43 17.00
C VAL A 165 -16.84 5.35 18.23
N THR A 166 -18.06 4.82 18.10
CA THR A 166 -18.99 4.68 19.25
C THR A 166 -18.81 3.39 20.03
N GLY A 167 -17.90 2.49 19.57
CA GLY A 167 -17.77 1.16 20.15
C GLY A 167 -19.02 0.29 19.98
N ARG A 168 -19.95 0.68 19.13
CA ARG A 168 -21.19 -0.06 18.82
C ARG A 168 -21.04 -0.88 17.55
N SER A 169 -19.88 -1.51 17.39
CA SER A 169 -19.67 -2.46 16.29
C SER A 169 -20.56 -3.68 16.49
N GLU A 170 -21.27 -4.07 15.44
CA GLU A 170 -21.99 -5.33 15.44
C GLU A 170 -21.00 -6.49 15.67
N PRO A 171 -21.41 -7.56 16.39
CA PRO A 171 -20.58 -8.75 16.55
C PRO A 171 -20.08 -9.25 15.19
N GLY A 172 -18.78 -9.55 15.06
CA GLY A 172 -18.17 -10.02 13.83
C GLY A 172 -17.77 -8.91 12.84
N MET A 173 -18.00 -7.62 13.13
CA MET A 173 -17.58 -6.55 12.24
C MET A 173 -16.06 -6.48 12.07
N ILE A 174 -15.29 -6.62 13.16
CA ILE A 174 -13.81 -6.63 13.09
C ILE A 174 -13.30 -7.84 12.31
N GLU A 175 -13.94 -8.98 12.47
CA GLU A 175 -13.66 -10.19 11.67
C GLU A 175 -13.90 -9.94 10.17
N GLN A 176 -15.02 -9.33 9.82
CA GLN A 176 -15.32 -8.97 8.42
C GLN A 176 -14.33 -7.94 7.87
N ILE A 177 -13.92 -6.96 8.68
CA ILE A 177 -12.91 -5.97 8.29
C ILE A 177 -11.56 -6.67 8.10
N ALA A 178 -11.13 -7.54 9.03
CA ALA A 178 -9.88 -8.27 8.93
C ALA A 178 -9.84 -9.12 7.65
N LEU A 179 -10.87 -9.93 7.41
CA LEU A 179 -10.99 -10.70 6.17
C LEU A 179 -11.03 -9.79 4.94
N GLY A 180 -11.78 -8.70 5.02
CA GLY A 180 -11.85 -7.70 3.95
C GLY A 180 -10.49 -7.07 3.63
N LEU A 181 -9.66 -6.81 4.64
CA LEU A 181 -8.35 -6.21 4.46
C LEU A 181 -7.32 -7.16 3.85
N THR A 182 -7.37 -8.45 4.20
CA THR A 182 -6.45 -9.46 3.64
C THR A 182 -6.76 -9.82 2.18
N THR A 183 -7.99 -9.55 1.74
CA THR A 183 -8.46 -9.77 0.36
C THR A 183 -8.71 -8.47 -0.40
N LEU A 184 -8.35 -7.33 0.19
CA LEU A 184 -8.63 -6.00 -0.35
C LEU A 184 -7.89 -5.78 -1.67
N LYS A 185 -8.64 -5.41 -2.71
CA LYS A 185 -8.07 -5.01 -3.99
C LYS A 185 -7.91 -3.51 -4.03
N PHE A 186 -6.69 -3.08 -4.24
CA PHE A 186 -6.41 -1.66 -4.42
C PHE A 186 -6.66 -1.21 -5.87
N GLY A 187 -7.05 0.05 -6.02
CA GLY A 187 -7.18 0.66 -7.34
C GLY A 187 -5.82 1.06 -7.91
N ARG A 188 -5.75 1.21 -9.24
CA ARG A 188 -4.52 1.54 -9.96
C ARG A 188 -3.76 2.75 -9.40
N GLU A 189 -4.46 3.78 -8.95
CA GLU A 189 -3.85 4.97 -8.34
C GLU A 189 -3.10 4.63 -7.05
N ALA A 190 -3.72 3.83 -6.17
CA ALA A 190 -3.10 3.40 -4.92
C ALA A 190 -1.88 2.48 -5.17
N GLU A 191 -1.98 1.58 -6.16
CA GLU A 191 -0.88 0.72 -6.57
C GLU A 191 0.30 1.52 -7.13
N SER A 192 0.04 2.47 -8.05
CA SER A 192 1.09 3.34 -8.60
C SER A 192 1.69 4.25 -7.52
N GLU A 193 0.88 4.72 -6.57
CA GLU A 193 1.39 5.48 -5.42
C GLU A 193 2.29 4.61 -4.54
N ALA A 194 1.88 3.39 -4.22
CA ALA A 194 2.66 2.46 -3.40
C ALA A 194 3.98 2.08 -4.07
N ASP A 195 3.98 1.81 -5.38
CA ASP A 195 5.20 1.57 -6.15
C ASP A 195 6.16 2.77 -6.10
N ALA A 196 5.63 3.97 -6.34
CA ALA A 196 6.44 5.19 -6.32
C ALA A 196 7.03 5.47 -4.93
N TYR A 197 6.28 5.19 -3.87
CA TYR A 197 6.79 5.35 -2.51
C TYR A 197 7.78 4.26 -2.13
N SER A 198 7.60 3.01 -2.58
CA SER A 198 8.61 1.96 -2.45
C SER A 198 9.97 2.42 -2.99
N VAL A 199 9.99 2.95 -4.22
CA VAL A 199 11.21 3.53 -4.82
C VAL A 199 11.80 4.64 -3.95
N ARG A 200 10.95 5.59 -3.47
CA ARG A 200 11.41 6.71 -2.63
C ARG A 200 11.94 6.28 -1.28
N TYR A 201 11.42 5.19 -0.71
CA TYR A 201 11.90 4.64 0.56
C TYR A 201 13.24 3.91 0.38
N LEU A 202 13.42 3.18 -0.72
CA LEU A 202 14.66 2.48 -1.00
C LEU A 202 15.78 3.40 -1.49
N CYS A 203 15.44 4.47 -2.21
CA CYS A 203 16.41 5.36 -2.87
C CYS A 203 17.54 5.91 -1.96
N PRO A 204 17.30 6.30 -0.69
CA PRO A 204 18.36 6.73 0.21
C PRO A 204 19.11 5.58 0.91
N THR A 205 18.79 4.33 0.59
CA THR A 205 19.43 3.15 1.16
C THR A 205 20.56 2.64 0.26
N ARG A 206 21.23 1.56 0.69
CA ARG A 206 22.23 0.88 -0.13
C ARG A 206 21.62 -0.03 -1.22
N TYR A 207 20.32 -0.31 -1.15
CA TYR A 207 19.64 -1.26 -2.03
C TYR A 207 19.20 -0.62 -3.35
N HIS A 208 19.01 -1.45 -4.36
CA HIS A 208 18.41 -1.00 -5.62
C HIS A 208 16.97 -0.55 -5.40
N ALA A 209 16.68 0.69 -5.72
CA ALA A 209 15.37 1.29 -5.45
C ALA A 209 14.25 0.71 -6.32
N ASP A 210 14.59 0.05 -7.41
CA ASP A 210 13.64 -0.64 -8.30
C ASP A 210 13.46 -2.14 -7.95
N GLY A 211 13.83 -2.56 -6.74
CA GLY A 211 13.73 -3.96 -6.30
C GLY A 211 12.34 -4.59 -6.51
N ALA A 212 11.25 -3.83 -6.34
CA ALA A 212 9.90 -4.32 -6.63
C ALA A 212 9.72 -4.72 -8.10
N ALA A 213 10.41 -4.07 -9.04
CA ALA A 213 10.35 -4.43 -10.45
C ALA A 213 10.90 -5.84 -10.71
N GLU A 214 11.87 -6.33 -9.93
CA GLU A 214 12.41 -7.68 -10.05
C GLU A 214 11.36 -8.75 -9.76
N PHE A 215 10.54 -8.54 -8.74
CA PHE A 215 9.40 -9.42 -8.44
C PHE A 215 8.44 -9.51 -9.62
N PHE A 216 8.04 -8.39 -10.20
CA PHE A 216 7.15 -8.39 -11.37
C PHE A 216 7.79 -8.99 -12.61
N LYS A 217 9.07 -8.75 -12.87
CA LYS A 217 9.84 -9.40 -13.97
C LYS A 217 9.82 -10.91 -13.79
N LYS A 218 10.09 -11.40 -12.57
CA LYS A 218 10.12 -12.84 -12.27
C LYS A 218 8.76 -13.50 -12.50
N ILE A 219 7.66 -12.86 -12.07
CA ILE A 219 6.30 -13.34 -12.35
C ILE A 219 6.01 -13.40 -13.85
N GLN A 220 6.38 -12.37 -14.60
CA GLN A 220 6.17 -12.33 -16.06
C GLN A 220 6.95 -13.47 -16.77
N GLN A 221 8.16 -13.75 -16.34
CA GLN A 221 9.00 -14.82 -16.88
C GLN A 221 8.46 -16.21 -16.56
N ALA A 222 7.80 -16.39 -15.41
CA ALA A 222 7.19 -17.66 -15.02
C ALA A 222 5.99 -18.08 -15.89
N GLY A 223 5.55 -17.24 -16.82
CA GLY A 223 4.58 -17.59 -17.87
C GLY A 223 3.17 -17.89 -17.41
N GLY A 224 2.78 -17.44 -16.21
CA GLY A 224 1.38 -17.48 -15.75
C GLY A 224 0.85 -18.85 -15.33
N ALA A 225 1.68 -19.87 -15.19
CA ALA A 225 1.28 -21.21 -14.74
C ALA A 225 0.64 -21.18 -13.32
N ARG A 226 1.00 -20.22 -12.50
CA ARG A 226 0.41 -19.92 -11.19
C ARG A 226 0.52 -18.41 -10.97
N GLN A 227 -0.62 -17.71 -10.96
CA GLN A 227 -0.60 -16.29 -10.61
C GLN A 227 -0.38 -16.16 -9.09
N PRO A 228 0.62 -15.39 -8.64
CA PRO A 228 0.79 -15.10 -7.23
C PRO A 228 -0.46 -14.50 -6.62
N GLU A 229 -0.80 -14.88 -5.39
CA GLU A 229 -1.93 -14.31 -4.63
C GLU A 229 -1.77 -12.79 -4.50
N PHE A 230 -0.53 -12.32 -4.41
CA PHE A 230 -0.17 -10.90 -4.45
C PHE A 230 -0.85 -10.15 -5.61
N LEU A 231 -0.93 -10.73 -6.81
CA LEU A 231 -1.59 -10.08 -7.95
C LEU A 231 -3.13 -10.08 -7.87
N SER A 232 -3.72 -10.88 -6.98
CA SER A 232 -5.17 -10.85 -6.74
C SER A 232 -5.58 -9.64 -5.91
N THR A 233 -4.72 -9.20 -5.00
CA THR A 233 -4.89 -8.01 -4.15
C THR A 233 -4.23 -6.76 -4.74
N HIS A 234 -3.10 -6.93 -5.45
CA HIS A 234 -2.31 -5.88 -6.11
C HIS A 234 -2.28 -6.05 -7.63
N PRO A 235 -3.33 -5.67 -8.34
CA PRO A 235 -3.43 -5.90 -9.78
C PRO A 235 -2.26 -5.27 -10.54
N ASN A 236 -1.71 -6.04 -11.51
CA ASN A 236 -0.66 -5.52 -12.37
C ASN A 236 -1.26 -4.78 -13.58
N PRO A 237 -1.14 -3.45 -13.68
CA PRO A 237 -1.60 -2.69 -14.84
C PRO A 237 -0.73 -2.88 -16.11
N GLY A 238 0.28 -3.74 -16.06
CA GLY A 238 1.10 -4.12 -17.21
C GLY A 238 2.38 -3.31 -17.39
N ASN A 239 2.49 -2.12 -16.84
CA ASN A 239 3.64 -1.21 -16.99
C ASN A 239 4.41 -0.95 -15.68
N ARG A 240 4.06 -1.62 -14.57
CA ARG A 240 4.68 -1.40 -13.24
C ARG A 240 6.21 -1.50 -13.28
N VAL A 241 6.75 -2.51 -13.98
CA VAL A 241 8.21 -2.68 -14.13
C VAL A 241 8.85 -1.43 -14.74
N GLN A 242 8.25 -0.89 -15.81
CA GLN A 242 8.77 0.28 -16.50
C GLN A 242 8.67 1.53 -15.64
N ASP A 243 7.54 1.75 -14.97
CA ASP A 243 7.28 2.93 -14.16
C ASP A 243 8.20 2.97 -12.92
N ILE A 244 8.37 1.83 -12.22
CA ILE A 244 9.28 1.69 -11.08
C ILE A 244 10.72 1.98 -11.50
N THR A 245 11.19 1.35 -12.59
CA THR A 245 12.56 1.53 -13.08
C THR A 245 12.79 2.96 -13.58
N ALA A 246 11.82 3.55 -14.29
CA ALA A 246 11.91 4.92 -14.74
C ALA A 246 12.03 5.92 -13.58
N LEU A 247 11.22 5.75 -12.52
CA LEU A 247 11.28 6.60 -11.35
C LEU A 247 12.60 6.46 -10.59
N SER A 248 13.13 5.24 -10.45
CA SER A 248 14.44 4.99 -9.83
C SER A 248 15.55 5.74 -10.59
N ASN A 249 15.51 5.71 -11.92
CA ASN A 249 16.45 6.43 -12.77
C ASN A 249 16.27 7.95 -12.68
N GLU A 250 15.03 8.45 -12.69
CA GLU A 250 14.71 9.88 -12.57
C GLU A 250 15.24 10.47 -11.25
N LEU A 251 15.09 9.73 -10.16
CA LEU A 251 15.59 10.13 -8.85
C LEU A 251 17.09 9.94 -8.67
N ASN A 252 17.79 9.39 -9.67
CA ASN A 252 19.21 9.03 -9.60
C ASN A 252 19.54 8.16 -8.38
N CYS A 253 18.67 7.20 -8.08
CA CYS A 253 18.88 6.30 -6.97
C CYS A 253 20.11 5.43 -7.25
N GLY A 254 21.01 5.38 -6.28
CA GLY A 254 22.10 4.41 -6.28
C GLY A 254 21.61 3.03 -5.88
N GLY A 255 22.52 2.12 -5.67
CA GLY A 255 22.29 0.81 -5.11
C GLY A 255 23.49 -0.08 -5.35
N ASN A 256 23.75 -0.95 -4.40
CA ASN A 256 24.62 -2.10 -4.57
C ASN A 256 23.75 -3.31 -4.32
N ASP A 257 24.07 -4.43 -4.94
CA ASP A 257 23.37 -5.67 -4.65
C ASP A 257 23.30 -5.92 -3.15
N GLY A 258 22.13 -6.33 -2.68
CA GLY A 258 21.94 -6.75 -1.30
C GLY A 258 22.84 -7.94 -0.93
N ASP A 259 22.86 -8.30 0.35
CA ASP A 259 23.65 -9.46 0.81
C ASP A 259 22.96 -10.77 0.40
N THR A 260 23.18 -11.16 -0.86
CA THR A 260 22.60 -12.37 -1.45
C THR A 260 22.95 -13.62 -0.64
N ALA A 261 24.18 -13.74 -0.14
CA ALA A 261 24.60 -14.90 0.64
C ALA A 261 23.84 -14.99 1.97
N ARG A 262 23.69 -13.87 2.66
CA ARG A 262 22.91 -13.79 3.89
C ARG A 262 21.44 -14.09 3.63
N TYR A 263 20.86 -13.54 2.54
CA TYR A 263 19.49 -13.80 2.17
C TYR A 263 19.24 -15.27 1.90
N GLN A 264 20.10 -15.92 1.11
CA GLN A 264 19.99 -17.36 0.83
C GLN A 264 20.10 -18.21 2.10
N ARG A 265 20.96 -17.81 3.05
CA ARG A 265 21.05 -18.47 4.34
C ARG A 265 19.72 -18.36 5.12
N ILE A 266 19.12 -17.17 5.17
CA ILE A 266 17.82 -16.95 5.85
C ILE A 266 16.72 -17.79 5.19
N LYS A 267 16.67 -17.85 3.87
CA LYS A 267 15.74 -18.71 3.13
C LYS A 267 15.89 -20.18 3.53
N GLY A 268 17.12 -20.63 3.79
CA GLY A 268 17.41 -22.01 4.21
C GLY A 268 17.01 -22.33 5.66
N LEU A 269 16.62 -21.33 6.45
CA LEU A 269 16.10 -21.52 7.82
C LEU A 269 14.57 -21.66 7.85
N LEU A 270 13.89 -21.27 6.79
CA LEU A 270 12.45 -21.41 6.61
C LEU A 270 12.13 -22.77 5.98
#